data_74c3fd6bc428a2e205226b498eb97d23
#
_entry.id   74c3fd6bc428a2e205226b498eb97d23
#
_cell.length_a   1.000
_cell.length_b   1.000
_cell.length_c   1.000
_cell.angle_alpha   90.00
_cell.angle_beta   90.00
_cell.angle_gamma   90.00
#
_symmetry.space_group_name_H-M   'P 1'
#
loop_
_entity.id
_entity.type
_entity.pdbx_description
1 polymer ?
#
loop_
_entity_poly.entity_id
_entity_poly.type
_entity_poly.pdbx_seq_one_letter_code
_entity_poly.pdbx_strand_id
1 'polypeptide(L)'
;QNLQTLLGKMLRIDIDNTEGSTNYAVPSNNPFVGDPNALDEIWSYGLRNPWRFSFDSETDELWIGDVGQGSIEEIDRAAAGVSGQNYGWRCYEGNQEYNTSGCPMEFDLTFPVAEYSHSGGNCSITGGYVYRGEIYENFLGIYFYADFCSGEIGTIDQSNNQINHGPYNGSWVSFGEDKNKELYIIDNFGSIYKIEGNILSTTDFNINTVSIYPNPASNNLNVKSSNNSFIKNISIYDLKGSIALTKNISGLTETNISINSLQ
;
A
#
# COMPACT_ATOMS: atom_id res chain seq x y z
N GLN A 1 -10.21 7.39 -28.40
CA GLN A 1 -9.46 8.32 -27.49
C GLN A 1 -9.55 9.74 -28.04
N ASN A 2 -10.64 10.43 -27.73
CA ASN A 2 -10.85 11.83 -28.20
C ASN A 2 -10.23 12.81 -27.20
N LEU A 3 -9.20 13.56 -27.58
CA LEU A 3 -8.55 14.55 -26.72
C LEU A 3 -9.30 15.90 -26.66
N GLN A 4 -10.39 16.06 -27.39
CA GLN A 4 -11.26 17.24 -27.30
C GLN A 4 -12.41 17.07 -26.29
N THR A 5 -12.32 16.07 -25.40
CA THR A 5 -13.23 15.84 -24.28
C THR A 5 -12.45 15.50 -23.02
N LEU A 6 -13.01 15.81 -21.85
CA LEU A 6 -12.37 15.54 -20.56
C LEU A 6 -12.66 14.14 -20.00
N LEU A 7 -13.46 13.34 -20.68
CA LEU A 7 -13.83 11.99 -20.24
C LEU A 7 -12.64 11.01 -20.40
N GLY A 8 -12.39 10.19 -19.37
CA GLY A 8 -11.31 9.20 -19.37
C GLY A 8 -9.92 9.84 -19.38
N LYS A 9 -9.75 10.88 -18.57
CA LYS A 9 -8.54 11.71 -18.49
C LYS A 9 -8.16 11.97 -17.05
N MET A 10 -6.87 12.13 -16.82
CA MET A 10 -6.37 12.91 -15.70
C MET A 10 -6.19 14.36 -16.17
N LEU A 11 -6.58 15.29 -15.33
CA LEU A 11 -6.52 16.72 -15.64
C LEU A 11 -5.58 17.41 -14.64
N ARG A 12 -4.86 18.42 -15.11
CA ARG A 12 -4.06 19.29 -14.25
C ARG A 12 -4.42 20.73 -14.51
N ILE A 13 -4.92 21.40 -13.48
CA ILE A 13 -5.33 22.81 -13.50
C ILE A 13 -4.63 23.57 -12.37
N ASP A 14 -4.52 24.88 -12.51
CA ASP A 14 -4.04 25.81 -11.50
C ASP A 14 -5.25 26.55 -10.91
N ILE A 15 -5.54 26.28 -9.63
CA ILE A 15 -6.68 26.85 -8.91
C ILE A 15 -6.37 28.20 -8.25
N ASP A 16 -5.09 28.60 -8.20
CA ASP A 16 -4.66 29.86 -7.60
C ASP A 16 -4.75 31.02 -8.60
N ASN A 17 -4.80 30.70 -9.90
CA ASN A 17 -4.89 31.66 -10.97
C ASN A 17 -6.14 31.41 -11.84
N THR A 18 -6.55 32.43 -12.58
CA THR A 18 -7.65 32.34 -13.54
C THR A 18 -7.19 32.73 -14.92
N GLU A 19 -7.77 32.15 -15.98
CA GLU A 19 -7.44 32.46 -17.36
C GLU A 19 -8.72 32.67 -18.21
N GLY A 20 -8.79 33.75 -18.91
CA GLY A 20 -9.96 34.06 -19.75
C GLY A 20 -11.27 34.15 -18.96
N SER A 21 -12.22 33.26 -19.26
CA SER A 21 -13.52 33.14 -18.58
C SER A 21 -13.63 31.97 -17.63
N THR A 22 -12.52 31.22 -17.43
CA THR A 22 -12.50 30.06 -16.51
C THR A 22 -12.15 30.49 -15.09
N ASN A 23 -12.60 29.71 -14.10
CA ASN A 23 -12.26 29.92 -12.69
C ASN A 23 -10.93 29.25 -12.29
N TYR A 24 -10.12 28.86 -13.25
CA TYR A 24 -8.80 28.26 -13.10
C TYR A 24 -7.92 28.67 -14.29
N ALA A 25 -6.63 28.49 -14.17
CA ALA A 25 -5.69 28.56 -15.27
C ALA A 25 -5.13 27.16 -15.61
N VAL A 26 -4.54 27.04 -16.79
CA VAL A 26 -3.85 25.81 -17.19
C VAL A 26 -2.35 26.03 -17.05
N PRO A 27 -1.63 25.15 -16.32
CA PRO A 27 -0.18 25.23 -16.23
C PRO A 27 0.48 25.13 -17.61
N SER A 28 1.36 26.06 -17.93
CA SER A 28 1.99 26.17 -19.27
C SER A 28 2.86 24.96 -19.65
N ASN A 29 3.19 24.10 -18.68
CA ASN A 29 3.93 22.85 -18.88
C ASN A 29 3.03 21.62 -18.91
N ASN A 30 1.72 21.76 -19.09
CA ASN A 30 0.86 20.63 -19.42
C ASN A 30 1.23 20.09 -20.82
N PRO A 31 1.13 18.77 -21.05
CA PRO A 31 1.68 18.13 -22.23
C PRO A 31 1.00 18.51 -23.55
N PHE A 32 -0.24 19.01 -23.49
CA PHE A 32 -1.05 19.33 -24.68
C PHE A 32 -1.29 20.83 -24.88
N VAL A 33 -0.67 21.70 -24.08
CA VAL A 33 -0.82 23.16 -24.22
C VAL A 33 -0.42 23.60 -25.61
N GLY A 34 -1.38 24.23 -26.31
CA GLY A 34 -1.21 24.74 -27.66
C GLY A 34 -1.42 23.70 -28.78
N ASP A 35 -1.80 22.46 -28.47
CA ASP A 35 -2.23 21.50 -29.48
C ASP A 35 -3.68 21.75 -29.87
N PRO A 36 -3.98 22.14 -31.17
CA PRO A 36 -5.34 22.42 -31.57
C PRO A 36 -6.29 21.22 -31.56
N ASN A 37 -5.75 20.00 -31.39
CA ASN A 37 -6.51 18.76 -31.37
C ASN A 37 -6.73 18.21 -29.96
N ALA A 38 -6.25 18.88 -28.93
CA ALA A 38 -6.38 18.45 -27.53
C ALA A 38 -6.81 19.61 -26.62
N LEU A 39 -7.41 19.29 -25.48
CA LEU A 39 -7.68 20.27 -24.43
C LEU A 39 -6.44 20.43 -23.54
N ASP A 40 -6.10 21.68 -23.25
CA ASP A 40 -4.87 22.06 -22.54
C ASP A 40 -4.83 21.53 -21.09
N GLU A 41 -6.00 21.25 -20.47
CA GLU A 41 -6.12 20.70 -19.12
C GLU A 41 -5.65 19.25 -19.01
N ILE A 42 -5.56 18.51 -20.12
CA ILE A 42 -5.26 17.09 -20.10
C ILE A 42 -3.83 16.86 -19.66
N TRP A 43 -3.67 16.03 -18.59
CA TRP A 43 -2.39 15.57 -18.09
C TRP A 43 -2.01 14.19 -18.64
N SER A 44 -2.97 13.24 -18.64
CA SER A 44 -2.87 11.93 -19.27
C SER A 44 -4.24 11.44 -19.73
N TYR A 45 -4.27 10.39 -20.54
CA TYR A 45 -5.50 9.94 -21.20
C TYR A 45 -5.52 8.41 -21.39
N GLY A 46 -6.59 7.91 -21.98
CA GLY A 46 -6.73 6.47 -22.22
C GLY A 46 -7.19 5.70 -20.99
N LEU A 47 -7.80 6.38 -20.02
CA LEU A 47 -8.45 5.78 -18.86
C LEU A 47 -9.93 5.52 -19.17
N ARG A 48 -10.53 4.53 -18.51
CA ARG A 48 -11.95 4.24 -18.65
C ARG A 48 -12.79 5.00 -17.62
N ASN A 49 -12.52 4.77 -16.35
CA ASN A 49 -13.21 5.38 -15.23
C ASN A 49 -12.26 5.46 -14.02
N PRO A 50 -11.28 6.36 -14.04
CA PRO A 50 -10.36 6.54 -12.92
C PRO A 50 -11.14 7.00 -11.69
N TRP A 51 -11.42 6.05 -10.79
CA TRP A 51 -12.30 6.27 -9.65
C TRP A 51 -11.62 7.05 -8.55
N ARG A 52 -10.45 6.60 -8.13
CA ARG A 52 -9.60 7.28 -7.15
C ARG A 52 -8.16 7.27 -7.62
N PHE A 53 -7.47 8.32 -7.27
CA PHE A 53 -6.02 8.43 -7.44
C PHE A 53 -5.40 9.05 -6.19
N SER A 54 -4.12 8.83 -6.00
CA SER A 54 -3.31 9.46 -4.97
C SER A 54 -1.90 9.71 -5.45
N PHE A 55 -1.21 10.62 -4.78
CA PHE A 55 0.23 10.75 -4.92
C PHE A 55 0.91 10.07 -3.72
N ASP A 56 1.95 9.33 -3.99
CA ASP A 56 2.86 8.86 -2.95
C ASP A 56 3.57 10.06 -2.34
N SER A 57 3.40 10.29 -1.05
CA SER A 57 3.90 11.48 -0.36
C SER A 57 5.42 11.57 -0.20
N GLU A 58 6.18 10.53 -0.58
CA GLU A 58 7.64 10.53 -0.60
C GLU A 58 8.24 10.61 -2.01
N THR A 59 7.61 9.93 -2.98
CA THR A 59 8.15 9.82 -4.34
C THR A 59 7.45 10.70 -5.35
N ASP A 60 6.29 11.30 -4.98
CA ASP A 60 5.37 12.02 -5.88
C ASP A 60 4.87 11.17 -7.07
N GLU A 61 5.00 9.85 -7.00
CA GLU A 61 4.40 8.95 -7.99
C GLU A 61 2.88 9.03 -7.94
N LEU A 62 2.26 9.11 -9.10
CA LEU A 62 0.82 9.06 -9.26
C LEU A 62 0.35 7.61 -9.36
N TRP A 63 -0.59 7.22 -8.48
CA TRP A 63 -1.26 5.93 -8.49
C TRP A 63 -2.74 6.12 -8.80
N ILE A 64 -3.29 5.32 -9.72
CA ILE A 64 -4.67 5.44 -10.21
C ILE A 64 -5.34 4.06 -10.14
N GLY A 65 -6.53 3.99 -9.53
CA GLY A 65 -7.42 2.84 -9.67
C GLY A 65 -8.40 3.13 -10.81
N ASP A 66 -8.26 2.43 -11.92
CA ASP A 66 -9.12 2.59 -13.11
C ASP A 66 -10.11 1.44 -13.23
N VAL A 67 -11.40 1.75 -13.11
CA VAL A 67 -12.47 0.76 -13.16
C VAL A 67 -12.67 0.28 -14.58
N GLY A 68 -12.49 -1.03 -14.79
CA GLY A 68 -12.60 -1.69 -16.06
C GLY A 68 -14.01 -1.75 -16.65
N GLN A 69 -14.13 -2.29 -17.86
CA GLN A 69 -15.42 -2.35 -18.56
C GLN A 69 -16.29 -3.50 -18.08
N GLY A 70 -15.71 -4.66 -17.86
CA GLY A 70 -16.50 -5.80 -17.46
C GLY A 70 -15.71 -7.09 -17.20
N SER A 71 -14.39 -7.03 -17.22
CA SER A 71 -13.55 -8.20 -17.03
C SER A 71 -12.35 -7.96 -16.14
N ILE A 72 -11.71 -6.81 -16.24
CA ILE A 72 -10.42 -6.51 -15.61
C ILE A 72 -10.47 -5.14 -14.95
N GLU A 73 -10.00 -5.07 -13.71
CA GLU A 73 -9.71 -3.83 -12.97
C GLU A 73 -8.21 -3.53 -13.04
N GLU A 74 -7.84 -2.24 -13.10
CA GLU A 74 -6.48 -1.79 -13.37
C GLU A 74 -5.93 -0.91 -12.26
N ILE A 75 -4.64 -1.08 -11.97
CA ILE A 75 -3.87 -0.15 -11.16
C ILE A 75 -2.76 0.42 -12.02
N ASP A 76 -2.86 1.71 -12.30
CA ASP A 76 -1.86 2.44 -13.07
C ASP A 76 -0.91 3.21 -12.17
N ARG A 77 0.33 3.38 -12.64
CA ARG A 77 1.34 4.17 -11.94
C ARG A 77 2.13 5.02 -12.91
N ALA A 78 2.37 6.27 -12.55
CA ALA A 78 3.27 7.16 -13.25
C ALA A 78 4.34 7.72 -12.31
N ALA A 79 5.58 7.79 -12.78
CA ALA A 79 6.63 8.47 -12.03
C ALA A 79 6.32 9.96 -11.85
N ALA A 80 6.93 10.60 -10.85
CA ALA A 80 6.75 12.02 -10.56
C ALA A 80 6.92 12.91 -11.80
N GLY A 81 5.92 13.74 -12.07
CA GLY A 81 5.95 14.71 -13.17
C GLY A 81 5.84 14.13 -14.58
N VAL A 82 5.70 12.81 -14.73
CA VAL A 82 5.49 12.19 -16.06
C VAL A 82 4.06 12.48 -16.53
N SER A 83 3.93 12.97 -17.76
CA SER A 83 2.67 13.41 -18.36
C SER A 83 2.54 12.93 -19.81
N GLY A 84 1.34 13.11 -20.39
CA GLY A 84 1.06 12.71 -21.77
C GLY A 84 0.89 11.21 -21.98
N GLN A 85 0.84 10.42 -20.91
CA GLN A 85 0.68 8.97 -20.98
C GLN A 85 -0.70 8.59 -21.52
N ASN A 86 -0.71 7.48 -22.30
CA ASN A 86 -1.91 6.85 -22.82
C ASN A 86 -2.07 5.47 -22.17
N TYR A 87 -3.01 5.34 -21.24
CA TYR A 87 -3.28 4.10 -20.48
C TYR A 87 -4.08 3.04 -21.26
N GLY A 88 -4.35 3.25 -22.55
CA GLY A 88 -4.79 2.19 -23.46
C GLY A 88 -6.29 2.05 -23.65
N TRP A 89 -7.15 2.51 -22.78
CA TRP A 89 -8.60 2.42 -22.99
C TRP A 89 -9.05 3.27 -24.22
N ARG A 90 -9.87 2.76 -25.11
CA ARG A 90 -10.64 1.49 -25.18
C ARG A 90 -9.90 0.35 -25.95
N CYS A 91 -8.67 0.53 -26.29
CA CYS A 91 -7.94 -0.47 -27.08
C CYS A 91 -7.69 -1.73 -26.26
N TYR A 92 -7.37 -1.53 -24.99
CA TYR A 92 -7.12 -2.57 -24.00
C TYR A 92 -8.01 -2.39 -22.78
N GLU A 93 -8.28 -3.48 -22.07
CA GLU A 93 -8.80 -3.58 -20.71
C GLU A 93 -7.77 -4.39 -19.92
N GLY A 94 -7.02 -3.73 -19.01
CA GLY A 94 -5.80 -4.30 -18.47
C GLY A 94 -4.75 -4.52 -19.56
N ASN A 95 -4.13 -5.69 -19.52
CA ASN A 95 -3.21 -6.16 -20.54
C ASN A 95 -3.90 -6.93 -21.70
N GLN A 96 -5.23 -6.93 -21.75
CA GLN A 96 -6.00 -7.69 -22.74
C GLN A 96 -6.57 -6.77 -23.83
N GLU A 97 -6.45 -7.18 -25.08
CA GLU A 97 -7.09 -6.50 -26.20
C GLU A 97 -8.62 -6.45 -26.02
N TYR A 98 -9.19 -5.24 -26.09
CA TYR A 98 -10.64 -5.05 -26.01
C TYR A 98 -11.24 -4.60 -27.35
N ASN A 99 -10.85 -3.42 -27.85
CA ASN A 99 -11.29 -2.92 -29.14
C ASN A 99 -10.16 -2.13 -29.81
N THR A 100 -9.35 -2.84 -30.56
CA THR A 100 -8.10 -2.35 -31.15
C THR A 100 -8.27 -1.60 -32.48
N SER A 101 -9.51 -1.48 -32.99
CA SER A 101 -9.77 -0.77 -34.24
C SER A 101 -9.42 0.73 -34.14
N GLY A 102 -8.44 1.17 -34.93
CA GLY A 102 -7.97 2.55 -34.95
C GLY A 102 -7.12 2.96 -33.76
N CYS A 103 -6.55 1.99 -33.06
CA CYS A 103 -5.67 2.22 -31.91
C CYS A 103 -4.24 2.58 -32.34
N PRO A 104 -3.47 3.28 -31.49
CA PRO A 104 -2.04 3.44 -31.65
C PRO A 104 -1.32 2.10 -31.53
N MET A 105 -0.03 2.07 -31.80
CA MET A 105 0.76 0.86 -31.58
C MET A 105 0.89 0.57 -30.08
N GLU A 106 0.98 -0.71 -29.72
CA GLU A 106 1.06 -1.16 -28.33
C GLU A 106 2.20 -0.50 -27.54
N PHE A 107 3.35 -0.29 -28.17
CA PHE A 107 4.50 0.36 -27.54
C PHE A 107 4.31 1.88 -27.23
N ASP A 108 3.26 2.49 -27.78
CA ASP A 108 2.86 3.86 -27.46
C ASP A 108 1.91 3.94 -26.24
N LEU A 109 1.56 2.78 -25.65
CA LEU A 109 0.67 2.68 -24.51
C LEU A 109 1.44 2.48 -23.21
N THR A 110 0.81 2.93 -22.12
CA THR A 110 1.27 2.66 -20.76
C THR A 110 0.35 1.64 -20.13
N PHE A 111 0.86 0.44 -19.91
CA PHE A 111 0.09 -0.64 -19.31
C PHE A 111 0.09 -0.55 -17.77
N PRO A 112 -0.95 -1.11 -17.11
CA PRO A 112 -1.06 -1.09 -15.65
C PRO A 112 0.08 -1.86 -14.98
N VAL A 113 0.45 -1.44 -13.77
CA VAL A 113 1.46 -2.14 -12.94
C VAL A 113 0.88 -3.37 -12.26
N ALA A 114 -0.45 -3.44 -12.13
CA ALA A 114 -1.19 -4.60 -11.64
C ALA A 114 -2.61 -4.58 -12.17
N GLU A 115 -3.21 -5.77 -12.27
CA GLU A 115 -4.60 -5.96 -12.68
C GLU A 115 -5.23 -7.12 -11.94
N TYR A 116 -6.55 -7.17 -11.88
CA TYR A 116 -7.27 -8.33 -11.39
C TYR A 116 -8.61 -8.51 -12.11
N SER A 117 -9.06 -9.74 -12.20
CA SER A 117 -10.29 -10.08 -12.92
C SER A 117 -11.52 -9.95 -12.01
N HIS A 118 -12.71 -9.86 -12.63
CA HIS A 118 -14.01 -9.93 -11.95
C HIS A 118 -14.35 -11.32 -11.38
N SER A 119 -13.40 -12.27 -11.41
CA SER A 119 -13.56 -13.55 -10.74
C SER A 119 -13.65 -13.38 -9.22
N GLY A 120 -14.31 -14.29 -8.54
CA GLY A 120 -14.42 -14.26 -7.08
C GLY A 120 -15.35 -13.18 -6.50
N GLY A 121 -16.10 -12.49 -7.35
CA GLY A 121 -17.04 -11.44 -6.92
C GLY A 121 -16.51 -10.02 -7.01
N ASN A 122 -15.29 -9.83 -7.52
CA ASN A 122 -14.72 -8.52 -7.81
C ASN A 122 -15.50 -7.82 -8.94
N CYS A 123 -15.57 -6.49 -8.91
CA CYS A 123 -16.29 -5.74 -9.95
C CYS A 123 -15.85 -4.28 -10.14
N SER A 124 -15.19 -3.69 -9.18
CA SER A 124 -14.87 -2.26 -9.25
C SER A 124 -13.76 -1.90 -8.25
N ILE A 125 -12.62 -1.52 -8.79
CA ILE A 125 -11.51 -1.03 -7.97
C ILE A 125 -11.86 0.31 -7.34
N THR A 126 -11.50 0.48 -6.08
CA THR A 126 -11.66 1.75 -5.38
C THR A 126 -10.41 2.64 -5.51
N GLY A 127 -9.25 2.05 -5.70
CA GLY A 127 -7.99 2.76 -5.63
C GLY A 127 -7.51 2.89 -4.19
N GLY A 128 -6.52 3.68 -3.91
CA GLY A 128 -5.92 3.67 -2.59
C GLY A 128 -4.74 4.62 -2.42
N TYR A 129 -3.84 4.22 -1.55
CA TYR A 129 -2.67 5.02 -1.15
C TYR A 129 -1.43 4.14 -0.91
N VAL A 130 -0.26 4.71 -1.15
CA VAL A 130 1.00 4.14 -0.65
C VAL A 130 1.13 4.44 0.83
N TYR A 131 1.37 3.43 1.64
CA TYR A 131 1.56 3.62 3.08
C TYR A 131 2.91 4.28 3.39
N ARG A 132 2.86 5.38 4.14
CA ARG A 132 4.01 6.16 4.60
C ARG A 132 3.95 6.49 6.10
N GLY A 133 3.11 5.75 6.84
CA GLY A 133 3.00 5.88 8.29
C GLY A 133 4.19 5.28 9.04
N GLU A 134 4.27 5.55 10.33
CA GLU A 134 5.39 5.13 11.19
C GLU A 134 5.07 3.90 12.05
N ILE A 135 3.77 3.50 12.15
CA ILE A 135 3.35 2.44 13.08
C ILE A 135 3.67 1.04 12.51
N TYR A 136 3.50 0.86 11.21
CA TYR A 136 3.63 -0.45 10.55
C TYR A 136 4.79 -0.44 9.55
N GLU A 137 6.02 -0.64 10.04
CA GLU A 137 7.24 -0.62 9.19
C GLU A 137 7.15 -1.60 8.01
N ASN A 138 6.48 -2.74 8.21
CA ASN A 138 6.27 -3.74 7.16
C ASN A 138 5.30 -3.29 6.04
N PHE A 139 4.61 -2.17 6.21
CA PHE A 139 3.75 -1.57 5.21
C PHE A 139 4.44 -0.45 4.41
N LEU A 140 5.61 0.02 4.84
CA LEU A 140 6.30 1.14 4.19
C LEU A 140 6.51 0.89 2.70
N GLY A 141 6.01 1.81 1.87
CA GLY A 141 6.13 1.74 0.41
C GLY A 141 5.18 0.77 -0.27
N ILE A 142 4.24 0.19 0.46
CA ILE A 142 3.21 -0.69 -0.10
C ILE A 142 1.99 0.13 -0.48
N TYR A 143 1.51 -0.01 -1.71
CA TYR A 143 0.25 0.56 -2.16
C TYR A 143 -0.90 -0.35 -1.73
N PHE A 144 -1.92 0.22 -1.08
CA PHE A 144 -3.16 -0.44 -0.68
C PHE A 144 -4.28 -0.03 -1.62
N TYR A 145 -5.08 -0.99 -2.05
CA TYR A 145 -6.31 -0.77 -2.84
C TYR A 145 -7.42 -1.70 -2.35
N ALA A 146 -8.64 -1.50 -2.84
CA ALA A 146 -9.77 -2.38 -2.48
C ALA A 146 -10.73 -2.56 -3.66
N ASP A 147 -11.58 -3.59 -3.56
CA ASP A 147 -12.70 -3.82 -4.48
C ASP A 147 -14.03 -3.56 -3.77
N PHE A 148 -14.91 -2.82 -4.44
CA PHE A 148 -16.21 -2.41 -3.91
C PHE A 148 -17.17 -3.59 -3.70
N CYS A 149 -17.19 -4.58 -4.61
CA CYS A 149 -18.14 -5.67 -4.61
C CYS A 149 -17.75 -6.83 -3.70
N SER A 150 -16.51 -7.27 -3.82
CA SER A 150 -16.01 -8.43 -3.08
C SER A 150 -15.66 -8.09 -1.63
N GLY A 151 -15.35 -6.82 -1.36
CA GLY A 151 -14.78 -6.39 -0.09
C GLY A 151 -13.31 -6.77 0.08
N GLU A 152 -12.65 -7.25 -0.98
CA GLU A 152 -11.19 -7.53 -0.93
C GLU A 152 -10.40 -6.24 -0.72
N ILE A 153 -9.33 -6.35 0.07
CA ILE A 153 -8.28 -5.36 0.17
C ILE A 153 -7.02 -6.00 -0.40
N GLY A 154 -6.39 -5.34 -1.36
CA GLY A 154 -5.17 -5.79 -1.98
C GLY A 154 -4.00 -4.87 -1.70
N THR A 155 -2.79 -5.39 -1.91
CA THR A 155 -1.54 -4.64 -1.79
C THR A 155 -0.63 -4.88 -2.98
N ILE A 156 0.18 -3.87 -3.30
CA ILE A 156 1.24 -3.95 -4.32
C ILE A 156 2.52 -3.43 -3.68
N ASP A 157 3.57 -4.23 -3.70
CA ASP A 157 4.89 -3.82 -3.22
C ASP A 157 5.71 -3.07 -4.29
N GLN A 158 6.89 -2.59 -3.91
CA GLN A 158 7.79 -1.86 -4.81
C GLN A 158 8.29 -2.69 -6.01
N SER A 159 8.17 -4.02 -5.95
CA SER A 159 8.52 -4.94 -7.04
C SER A 159 7.31 -5.31 -7.90
N ASN A 160 6.17 -4.66 -7.69
CA ASN A 160 4.87 -4.92 -8.31
C ASN A 160 4.29 -6.31 -7.97
N ASN A 161 4.71 -6.93 -6.86
CA ASN A 161 4.04 -8.13 -6.38
C ASN A 161 2.70 -7.75 -5.75
N GLN A 162 1.64 -8.36 -6.27
CA GLN A 162 0.26 -8.15 -5.84
C GLN A 162 -0.16 -9.26 -4.86
N ILE A 163 -0.77 -8.87 -3.74
CA ILE A 163 -1.31 -9.79 -2.73
C ILE A 163 -2.72 -9.35 -2.36
N ASN A 164 -3.67 -10.27 -2.38
CA ASN A 164 -5.03 -10.06 -1.89
C ASN A 164 -5.15 -10.57 -0.46
N HIS A 165 -5.73 -9.74 0.42
CA HIS A 165 -5.89 -10.01 1.85
C HIS A 165 -7.35 -10.31 2.18
N GLY A 166 -7.89 -11.42 1.70
CA GLY A 166 -9.25 -11.90 1.94
C GLY A 166 -10.34 -10.95 1.44
N PRO A 167 -11.60 -11.36 1.46
CA PRO A 167 -12.69 -10.43 1.56
C PRO A 167 -12.91 -10.01 3.02
N TYR A 168 -13.07 -8.71 3.25
CA TYR A 168 -13.55 -8.14 4.51
C TYR A 168 -15.02 -7.75 4.35
N ASN A 169 -15.74 -7.66 5.47
CA ASN A 169 -17.15 -7.29 5.44
C ASN A 169 -17.30 -5.77 5.25
N GLY A 170 -17.30 -5.30 4.01
CA GLY A 170 -17.47 -3.91 3.64
C GLY A 170 -17.59 -3.71 2.14
N SER A 171 -18.23 -2.60 1.74
CA SER A 171 -18.26 -2.11 0.35
C SER A 171 -17.42 -0.83 0.30
N TRP A 172 -16.17 -1.00 -0.07
CA TRP A 172 -15.15 0.05 0.05
C TRP A 172 -15.29 1.09 -1.05
N VAL A 173 -15.39 2.36 -0.68
CA VAL A 173 -15.62 3.49 -1.62
C VAL A 173 -14.48 4.48 -1.67
N SER A 174 -13.61 4.52 -0.68
CA SER A 174 -12.50 5.47 -0.62
C SER A 174 -11.45 5.06 0.38
N PHE A 175 -10.27 5.64 0.22
CA PHE A 175 -9.19 5.66 1.20
C PHE A 175 -8.87 7.09 1.60
N GLY A 176 -8.12 7.24 2.69
CA GLY A 176 -7.53 8.48 3.13
C GLY A 176 -6.38 8.22 4.08
N GLU A 177 -5.57 9.25 4.32
CA GLU A 177 -4.50 9.21 5.30
C GLU A 177 -4.66 10.32 6.34
N ASP A 178 -4.20 10.07 7.55
CA ASP A 178 -4.12 11.12 8.57
C ASP A 178 -2.80 11.90 8.46
N LYS A 179 -2.60 12.87 9.37
CA LYS A 179 -1.38 13.70 9.40
C LYS A 179 -0.09 12.90 9.64
N ASN A 180 -0.20 11.67 10.17
CA ASN A 180 0.92 10.77 10.42
C ASN A 180 1.06 9.72 9.30
N LYS A 181 0.31 9.86 8.20
CA LYS A 181 0.28 8.95 7.04
C LYS A 181 -0.26 7.55 7.36
N GLU A 182 -1.00 7.40 8.47
CA GLU A 182 -1.73 6.19 8.75
C GLU A 182 -2.96 6.09 7.85
N LEU A 183 -3.23 4.90 7.30
CA LEU A 183 -4.28 4.71 6.31
C LEU A 183 -5.62 4.38 6.93
N TYR A 184 -6.66 4.91 6.32
CA TYR A 184 -8.07 4.64 6.61
C TYR A 184 -8.80 4.24 5.34
N ILE A 185 -9.78 3.35 5.49
CA ILE A 185 -10.68 2.93 4.42
C ILE A 185 -12.13 3.26 4.81
N ILE A 186 -12.92 3.67 3.83
CA ILE A 186 -14.29 4.14 4.02
C ILE A 186 -15.25 3.17 3.39
N ASP A 187 -16.22 2.72 4.18
CA ASP A 187 -17.32 1.89 3.74
C ASP A 187 -18.51 2.73 3.24
N ASN A 188 -19.20 2.25 2.22
CA ASN A 188 -20.37 2.89 1.63
C ASN A 188 -21.53 3.11 2.63
N PHE A 189 -21.56 2.36 3.73
CA PHE A 189 -22.54 2.52 4.80
C PHE A 189 -22.16 3.57 5.86
N GLY A 190 -21.10 4.34 5.64
CA GLY A 190 -20.72 5.48 6.47
C GLY A 190 -19.75 5.17 7.60
N SER A 191 -19.13 4.01 7.63
CA SER A 191 -18.10 3.65 8.58
C SER A 191 -16.71 3.98 8.04
N ILE A 192 -15.80 4.37 8.94
CA ILE A 192 -14.38 4.58 8.66
C ILE A 192 -13.59 3.57 9.50
N TYR A 193 -12.71 2.83 8.83
CA TYR A 193 -11.84 1.85 9.48
C TYR A 193 -10.38 2.25 9.30
N LYS A 194 -9.58 2.02 10.31
CA LYS A 194 -8.12 2.15 10.20
C LYS A 194 -7.55 0.87 9.60
N ILE A 195 -6.60 1.01 8.68
CA ILE A 195 -5.81 -0.13 8.20
C ILE A 195 -4.76 -0.45 9.26
N GLU A 196 -4.81 -1.65 9.80
CA GLU A 196 -3.89 -2.12 10.82
C GLU A 196 -3.22 -3.41 10.38
N GLY A 197 -1.91 -3.49 10.56
CA GLY A 197 -1.15 -4.72 10.41
C GLY A 197 -1.16 -5.50 11.71
N ASN A 198 -1.08 -6.82 11.62
CA ASN A 198 -0.56 -7.56 12.74
C ASN A 198 0.88 -7.08 12.93
N ILE A 199 1.09 -6.27 13.97
CA ILE A 199 2.41 -6.13 14.52
C ILE A 199 2.74 -7.52 15.08
N LEU A 200 3.20 -8.43 14.22
CA LEU A 200 4.14 -9.45 14.64
C LEU A 200 5.46 -8.70 14.91
N SER A 201 5.37 -7.73 15.80
CA SER A 201 6.50 -7.30 16.55
C SER A 201 6.87 -8.50 17.43
N THR A 202 7.62 -9.40 16.91
CA THR A 202 8.84 -9.67 17.62
C THR A 202 9.46 -8.28 17.73
N THR A 203 9.16 -7.53 18.83
CA THR A 203 10.13 -6.55 19.31
C THR A 203 11.45 -7.23 19.05
N ASP A 204 12.31 -6.66 18.19
CA ASP A 204 13.65 -7.13 18.05
C ASP A 204 14.13 -7.29 19.49
N PHE A 205 14.08 -8.51 19.97
CA PHE A 205 14.74 -8.86 21.21
C PHE A 205 16.18 -8.61 20.84
N ASN A 206 16.61 -7.42 21.22
CA ASN A 206 17.99 -7.02 21.04
C ASN A 206 18.77 -8.04 21.88
N ILE A 207 19.10 -9.16 21.25
CA ILE A 207 19.76 -10.34 21.85
C ILE A 207 21.02 -9.87 22.59
N ASN A 208 21.52 -8.69 22.22
CA ASN A 208 22.62 -8.00 22.87
C ASN A 208 22.28 -7.39 24.25
N THR A 209 21.02 -7.40 24.69
CA THR A 209 20.66 -6.85 26.01
C THR A 209 20.70 -7.87 27.12
N VAL A 210 20.76 -9.16 26.80
CA VAL A 210 20.86 -10.25 27.80
C VAL A 210 21.95 -11.23 27.39
N SER A 211 22.90 -11.47 28.27
CA SER A 211 23.90 -12.54 28.12
C SER A 211 23.54 -13.71 29.02
N ILE A 212 23.65 -14.92 28.45
CA ILE A 212 23.34 -16.19 29.11
C ILE A 212 24.57 -17.09 29.02
N TYR A 213 25.12 -17.48 30.17
CA TYR A 213 26.34 -18.29 30.23
C TYR A 213 26.39 -19.19 31.48
N PRO A 214 27.10 -20.33 31.40
CA PRO A 214 27.66 -20.93 30.21
C PRO A 214 26.56 -21.45 29.27
N ASN A 215 26.86 -21.55 27.99
CA ASN A 215 26.02 -22.21 27.02
C ASN A 215 26.88 -23.13 26.15
N PRO A 216 26.75 -24.47 26.24
CA PRO A 216 25.79 -25.22 27.06
C PRO A 216 26.05 -25.13 28.59
N ALA A 217 24.95 -25.21 29.35
CA ALA A 217 24.96 -25.21 30.80
C ALA A 217 24.61 -26.62 31.35
N SER A 218 25.26 -27.05 32.43
CA SER A 218 24.98 -28.35 33.06
C SER A 218 24.28 -28.23 34.42
N ASN A 219 24.67 -27.30 35.27
CA ASN A 219 24.13 -27.19 36.63
C ASN A 219 23.52 -25.84 36.92
N ASN A 220 24.16 -24.78 36.44
CA ASN A 220 23.76 -23.38 36.69
C ASN A 220 23.84 -22.58 35.41
N LEU A 221 22.93 -21.62 35.31
CA LEU A 221 22.83 -20.69 34.23
C LEU A 221 22.87 -19.26 34.79
N ASN A 222 23.80 -18.44 34.35
CA ASN A 222 23.87 -17.02 34.67
C ASN A 222 23.14 -16.24 33.61
N VAL A 223 22.29 -15.34 34.03
CA VAL A 223 21.54 -14.41 33.14
C VAL A 223 21.90 -13.00 33.59
N LYS A 224 22.43 -12.21 32.65
CA LYS A 224 22.87 -10.83 32.89
C LYS A 224 22.33 -9.87 31.84
N SER A 225 21.77 -8.76 32.30
CA SER A 225 21.38 -7.64 31.45
C SER A 225 22.61 -6.77 31.13
N SER A 226 22.85 -6.51 29.84
CA SER A 226 23.97 -5.69 29.37
C SER A 226 23.70 -4.18 29.42
N ASN A 227 22.44 -3.76 29.54
CA ASN A 227 22.04 -2.35 29.61
C ASN A 227 21.58 -1.90 31.01
N ASN A 228 21.92 -2.64 32.07
CA ASN A 228 21.47 -2.40 33.45
C ASN A 228 19.95 -2.42 33.67
N SER A 229 19.20 -2.98 32.76
CA SER A 229 17.75 -3.19 32.96
C SER A 229 17.49 -4.29 33.97
N PHE A 230 16.45 -4.10 34.80
CA PHE A 230 16.09 -5.12 35.80
C PHE A 230 15.40 -6.32 35.17
N ILE A 231 15.85 -7.51 35.55
CA ILE A 231 15.21 -8.77 35.20
C ILE A 231 13.99 -8.96 36.11
N LYS A 232 12.80 -9.15 35.54
CA LYS A 232 11.55 -9.35 36.29
C LYS A 232 11.26 -10.83 36.56
N ASN A 233 11.36 -11.63 35.51
CA ASN A 233 11.14 -13.09 35.58
C ASN A 233 11.96 -13.80 34.52
N ILE A 234 12.20 -15.07 34.75
CA ILE A 234 12.85 -15.98 33.79
C ILE A 234 11.99 -17.23 33.70
N SER A 235 11.66 -17.66 32.48
CA SER A 235 10.97 -18.92 32.20
C SER A 235 11.81 -19.73 31.23
N ILE A 236 12.00 -21.02 31.55
CA ILE A 236 12.68 -22.00 30.71
C ILE A 236 11.62 -22.96 30.17
N TYR A 237 11.65 -23.21 28.89
CA TYR A 237 10.72 -24.07 28.18
C TYR A 237 11.46 -25.29 27.62
N ASP A 238 10.79 -26.41 27.55
CA ASP A 238 11.26 -27.56 26.81
C ASP A 238 11.07 -27.39 25.28
N LEU A 239 11.57 -28.32 24.50
CA LEU A 239 11.45 -28.29 23.03
C LEU A 239 10.00 -28.41 22.52
N LYS A 240 9.04 -28.75 23.39
CA LYS A 240 7.61 -28.85 23.09
C LYS A 240 6.86 -27.56 23.47
N GLY A 241 7.55 -26.57 24.06
CA GLY A 241 6.97 -25.33 24.53
C GLY A 241 6.34 -25.40 25.92
N SER A 242 6.52 -26.51 26.67
CA SER A 242 6.04 -26.61 28.05
C SER A 242 7.01 -25.91 29.01
N ILE A 243 6.46 -25.24 30.03
CA ILE A 243 7.27 -24.56 31.04
C ILE A 243 8.00 -25.61 31.90
N ALA A 244 9.33 -25.63 31.83
CA ALA A 244 10.19 -26.48 32.65
C ALA A 244 10.57 -25.81 33.97
N LEU A 245 10.73 -24.48 33.99
CA LEU A 245 11.05 -23.69 35.19
C LEU A 245 10.60 -22.27 35.04
N THR A 246 10.06 -21.67 36.12
CA THR A 246 9.79 -20.23 36.18
C THR A 246 10.38 -19.67 37.47
N LYS A 247 11.08 -18.54 37.42
CA LYS A 247 11.64 -17.82 38.55
C LYS A 247 11.35 -16.32 38.47
N ASN A 248 10.66 -15.80 39.47
CA ASN A 248 10.47 -14.36 39.64
C ASN A 248 11.74 -13.74 40.24
N ILE A 249 12.24 -12.69 39.59
CA ILE A 249 13.45 -11.99 39.97
C ILE A 249 13.11 -10.50 39.98
N SER A 250 13.04 -9.89 41.13
CA SER A 250 12.72 -8.45 41.22
C SER A 250 13.96 -7.64 41.55
N GLY A 251 14.32 -6.68 40.71
CA GLY A 251 15.33 -5.67 40.98
C GLY A 251 16.78 -6.08 40.82
N LEU A 252 17.07 -7.16 40.11
CA LEU A 252 18.45 -7.61 39.82
C LEU A 252 18.74 -7.42 38.32
N THR A 253 19.95 -6.98 38.01
CA THR A 253 20.48 -6.90 36.63
C THR A 253 21.25 -8.16 36.25
N GLU A 254 21.55 -9.04 37.22
CA GLU A 254 22.21 -10.32 37.03
C GLU A 254 21.68 -11.33 38.04
N THR A 255 21.53 -12.60 37.65
CA THR A 255 21.06 -13.67 38.50
C THR A 255 21.64 -15.02 38.09
N ASN A 256 21.75 -15.94 39.04
CA ASN A 256 22.12 -17.34 38.82
C ASN A 256 20.90 -18.24 39.03
N ILE A 257 20.70 -19.18 38.15
CA ILE A 257 19.61 -20.16 38.19
C ILE A 257 20.20 -21.57 38.21
N SER A 258 19.83 -22.34 39.23
CA SER A 258 20.11 -23.78 39.21
C SER A 258 19.19 -24.50 38.24
N ILE A 259 19.74 -25.27 37.32
CA ILE A 259 19.03 -26.07 36.33
C ILE A 259 19.21 -27.59 36.57
N ASN A 260 19.71 -27.99 37.73
CA ASN A 260 19.91 -29.40 38.08
C ASN A 260 18.61 -30.22 38.00
N SER A 261 17.46 -29.62 38.21
CA SER A 261 16.14 -30.28 38.13
C SER A 261 15.59 -30.42 36.70
N LEU A 262 16.31 -29.92 35.72
CA LEU A 262 15.87 -29.94 34.31
C LEU A 262 16.60 -31.05 33.49
N GLN A 263 17.38 -31.88 34.15
CA GLN A 263 18.09 -33.03 33.55
C GLN A 263 17.23 -34.28 33.53
#